data_1d4ab2252325bc2cd28fac57a6dcef77
#
_entry.id   1d4ab2252325bc2cd28fac57a6dcef77
#
_cell.length_a   1.000
_cell.length_b   1.000
_cell.length_c   1.000
_cell.angle_alpha   90.00
_cell.angle_beta   90.00
_cell.angle_gamma   90.00
#
_symmetry.space_group_name_H-M   'P 1'
#
loop_
_entity.id
_entity.type
_entity.pdbx_description
1 polymer ?
#
loop_
_entity_poly.entity_id
_entity_poly.type
_entity_poly.pdbx_seq_one_letter_code
_entity_poly.pdbx_strand_id
1 'polypeptide(L)'
;MKRTGKVLAILLALAMLLSVTAFAAWDVYGSNANHNSVVDSAPTTATTTALNSYIDLSNGGRGWDGVDNVPVMETVNGTTYAYVLYDGYSSYGGQLAKINCSAATPYVVWRKQVSAAAGFQLSTPYLDTTNRAIYIGASNASVYNNVAISSPVALTAGTAGTVTIGGLSLLTAANRVSVPVYVGHTSVADRGTLTTEGTATIQLGGGTPVNLTLSTTQSSSGTTYKIYEQATYDADGNVNGYDYYYYINHSVTASSTENATLSISVTLNGTGTIESVSMFANKGAVTKVSGIDSTDASGVTLTSVVSSVNGQINTPITRYGKYIYFGTWSGNTAMQYYQVDVSRTSFRTKTMTGTAGFYWAGAVQLGDYIYFGGDSGYLYYRDSNNFDADTEVTLITSDVSGAGNVRSTIMTDGTYLYFTSQGGYLLCYKPNATTGKPEYQWSAALNATSTSTPTKVGDRIYVGVYSGFNKGGVKCISASTHAVKDVIAVTDKNNFPVQCSIVVKGDGTGTDYLFFNTNSGSSTTENANYGCGYCYSYDGTTATQQWASRSDTYALGGMACDNGIIVFGNDYDHLYVVK
;
A
#
# COMPACT_ATOMS: atom_id res chain seq x y z
N MET A 1 50.37 15.13 -34.63
CA MET A 1 49.67 15.47 -33.37
C MET A 1 48.42 16.36 -33.50
N LYS A 2 48.27 17.27 -34.48
CA LYS A 2 47.03 18.10 -34.61
C LYS A 2 45.81 17.39 -35.24
N ARG A 3 45.95 16.24 -35.91
CA ARG A 3 44.83 15.48 -36.50
C ARG A 3 44.19 14.48 -35.54
N THR A 4 44.96 13.93 -34.60
CA THR A 4 44.43 12.99 -33.57
C THR A 4 43.56 13.70 -32.53
N GLY A 5 43.86 14.97 -32.19
CA GLY A 5 43.01 15.72 -31.25
C GLY A 5 41.64 16.09 -31.82
N LYS A 6 41.52 16.32 -33.13
CA LYS A 6 40.21 16.64 -33.75
C LYS A 6 39.32 15.40 -33.85
N VAL A 7 39.90 14.23 -34.10
CA VAL A 7 39.15 12.95 -34.16
C VAL A 7 38.68 12.56 -32.77
N LEU A 8 39.49 12.76 -31.73
CA LEU A 8 39.11 12.50 -30.33
C LEU A 8 38.00 13.44 -29.86
N ALA A 9 38.09 14.73 -30.25
CA ALA A 9 37.02 15.71 -29.90
C ALA A 9 35.69 15.41 -30.61
N ILE A 10 35.74 14.94 -31.87
CA ILE A 10 34.54 14.52 -32.61
C ILE A 10 33.97 13.22 -32.04
N LEU A 11 34.78 12.27 -31.60
CA LEU A 11 34.34 11.04 -30.93
C LEU A 11 33.77 11.32 -29.55
N LEU A 12 34.32 12.27 -28.77
CA LEU A 12 33.74 12.73 -27.52
C LEU A 12 32.42 13.50 -27.74
N ALA A 13 32.36 14.33 -28.78
CA ALA A 13 31.11 15.05 -29.11
C ALA A 13 30.04 14.11 -29.65
N LEU A 14 30.39 13.08 -30.45
CA LEU A 14 29.47 12.01 -30.83
C LEU A 14 29.05 11.13 -29.64
N ALA A 15 29.97 10.85 -28.71
CA ALA A 15 29.63 10.11 -27.49
C ALA A 15 28.73 10.93 -26.55
N MET A 16 28.86 12.25 -26.55
CA MET A 16 27.91 13.16 -25.84
C MET A 16 26.58 13.36 -26.59
N LEU A 17 26.57 13.20 -27.92
CA LEU A 17 25.34 13.25 -28.72
C LEU A 17 24.62 11.90 -28.79
N LEU A 18 25.28 10.81 -28.39
CA LEU A 18 24.73 9.48 -28.18
C LEU A 18 24.46 9.21 -26.69
N SER A 19 24.45 10.23 -25.83
CA SER A 19 23.64 10.14 -24.63
C SER A 19 22.19 10.07 -25.09
N VAL A 20 21.76 8.85 -25.49
CA VAL A 20 20.37 8.47 -25.40
C VAL A 20 19.97 9.00 -24.01
N THR A 21 19.11 9.99 -23.98
CA THR A 21 18.38 10.33 -22.77
C THR A 21 17.64 9.05 -22.42
N ALA A 22 18.29 8.20 -21.61
CA ALA A 22 17.58 7.16 -20.90
C ALA A 22 16.58 7.97 -20.07
N PHE A 23 15.33 7.99 -20.50
CA PHE A 23 14.25 8.48 -19.68
C PHE A 23 14.41 7.74 -18.36
N ALA A 24 14.49 8.45 -17.27
CA ALA A 24 14.62 7.85 -15.96
C ALA A 24 13.35 7.01 -15.75
N ALA A 25 13.52 5.69 -15.64
CA ALA A 25 12.40 4.80 -15.37
C ALA A 25 11.70 5.25 -14.06
N TRP A 26 10.41 5.02 -13.96
CA TRP A 26 9.70 5.12 -12.68
C TRP A 26 9.92 3.81 -11.92
N ASP A 27 11.13 3.60 -11.44
CA ASP A 27 11.63 2.32 -10.94
C ASP A 27 11.38 2.08 -9.44
N VAL A 28 10.93 3.13 -8.74
CA VAL A 28 10.65 3.14 -7.31
C VAL A 28 9.51 4.10 -6.99
N TYR A 29 8.95 4.00 -5.80
CA TYR A 29 8.00 4.98 -5.29
C TYR A 29 8.57 6.40 -5.40
N GLY A 30 7.81 7.33 -5.99
CA GLY A 30 8.25 8.72 -6.20
C GLY A 30 9.26 8.90 -7.33
N SER A 31 9.30 8.02 -8.31
CA SER A 31 10.05 8.04 -9.57
C SER A 31 11.58 7.85 -9.49
N ASN A 32 12.21 8.18 -8.39
CA ASN A 32 13.67 8.17 -8.29
C ASN A 32 14.14 7.94 -6.85
N ALA A 33 15.45 7.75 -6.68
CA ALA A 33 16.06 7.47 -5.37
C ALA A 33 15.85 8.58 -4.31
N ASN A 34 15.43 9.77 -4.70
CA ASN A 34 15.12 10.87 -3.80
C ASN A 34 13.63 10.93 -3.41
N HIS A 35 12.80 10.06 -3.99
CA HIS A 35 11.34 10.03 -3.86
C HIS A 35 10.64 11.35 -4.22
N ASN A 36 11.21 12.07 -5.22
CA ASN A 36 10.67 13.33 -5.70
C ASN A 36 9.96 13.12 -7.04
N SER A 37 8.63 13.08 -7.04
CA SER A 37 7.77 12.74 -8.16
C SER A 37 7.68 13.81 -9.26
N VAL A 38 8.81 14.40 -9.65
CA VAL A 38 8.90 15.37 -10.74
C VAL A 38 9.25 14.68 -12.05
N VAL A 39 8.52 15.01 -13.12
CA VAL A 39 8.68 14.42 -14.44
C VAL A 39 8.81 15.48 -15.54
N ASP A 40 9.56 15.17 -16.58
CA ASP A 40 9.74 16.06 -17.74
C ASP A 40 8.56 16.01 -18.71
N SER A 41 7.88 14.87 -18.79
CA SER A 41 6.76 14.62 -19.70
C SER A 41 5.62 13.92 -18.99
N ALA A 42 4.39 14.41 -19.20
CA ALA A 42 3.16 13.83 -18.71
C ALA A 42 1.96 14.34 -19.56
N PRO A 43 0.83 13.60 -19.64
CA PRO A 43 -0.32 13.97 -20.46
C PRO A 43 -1.12 15.10 -19.81
N THR A 44 -0.80 16.35 -20.17
CA THR A 44 -1.54 17.54 -19.70
C THR A 44 -2.91 17.67 -20.31
N THR A 45 -3.18 16.98 -21.42
CA THR A 45 -4.49 16.83 -22.07
C THR A 45 -4.75 15.36 -22.33
N ALA A 46 -5.99 14.93 -22.28
CA ALA A 46 -6.36 13.54 -22.57
C ALA A 46 -7.75 13.48 -23.23
N THR A 47 -7.96 12.47 -24.06
CA THR A 47 -9.26 12.25 -24.70
C THR A 47 -10.23 11.60 -23.71
N THR A 48 -11.52 11.88 -23.84
CA THR A 48 -12.58 11.25 -23.00
C THR A 48 -12.51 9.71 -23.07
N THR A 49 -12.18 9.15 -24.22
CA THR A 49 -12.00 7.70 -24.38
C THR A 49 -10.84 7.17 -23.52
N ALA A 50 -9.68 7.84 -23.56
CA ALA A 50 -8.53 7.43 -22.74
C ALA A 50 -8.83 7.52 -21.24
N LEU A 51 -9.57 8.54 -20.82
CA LEU A 51 -9.91 8.78 -19.42
C LEU A 51 -10.96 7.80 -18.86
N ASN A 52 -11.77 7.18 -19.71
CA ASN A 52 -12.85 6.27 -19.31
C ASN A 52 -12.54 4.79 -19.63
N SER A 53 -11.37 4.51 -20.20
CA SER A 53 -10.94 3.15 -20.51
C SER A 53 -10.00 2.63 -19.43
N TYR A 54 -10.17 1.39 -19.06
CA TYR A 54 -9.30 0.70 -18.11
C TYR A 54 -9.01 -0.73 -18.56
N ILE A 55 -7.97 -1.31 -18.01
CA ILE A 55 -7.67 -2.73 -18.11
C ILE A 55 -8.22 -3.39 -16.83
N ASP A 56 -9.13 -4.34 -17.00
CA ASP A 56 -9.62 -5.14 -15.88
C ASP A 56 -8.59 -6.23 -15.52
N LEU A 57 -8.00 -6.13 -14.34
CA LEU A 57 -7.04 -7.10 -13.83
C LEU A 57 -7.71 -8.17 -12.96
N SER A 58 -8.97 -7.98 -12.57
CA SER A 58 -9.66 -8.78 -11.55
C SER A 58 -10.07 -10.19 -11.99
N ASN A 59 -9.96 -10.54 -13.27
CA ASN A 59 -10.54 -11.78 -13.83
C ASN A 59 -12.04 -11.96 -13.53
N GLY A 60 -12.78 -10.85 -13.44
CA GLY A 60 -14.21 -10.85 -13.16
C GLY A 60 -14.59 -10.87 -11.67
N GLY A 61 -13.62 -10.90 -10.75
CA GLY A 61 -13.85 -10.66 -9.33
C GLY A 61 -13.87 -9.17 -9.00
N ARG A 62 -14.62 -8.79 -7.99
CA ARG A 62 -14.59 -7.45 -7.41
C ARG A 62 -14.20 -7.58 -5.94
N GLY A 63 -13.09 -6.97 -5.56
CA GLY A 63 -12.58 -6.98 -4.19
C GLY A 63 -12.47 -5.57 -3.64
N TRP A 64 -12.12 -5.49 -2.37
CA TRP A 64 -11.80 -4.26 -1.67
C TRP A 64 -10.29 -3.97 -1.70
N ASP A 65 -9.54 -4.80 -2.38
CA ASP A 65 -8.10 -4.93 -2.20
C ASP A 65 -7.39 -4.92 -3.57
N GLY A 66 -7.73 -3.97 -4.44
CA GLY A 66 -7.25 -3.90 -5.81
C GLY A 66 -5.81 -3.43 -5.99
N VAL A 67 -5.62 -2.37 -6.77
CA VAL A 67 -4.31 -1.75 -7.00
C VAL A 67 -4.11 -0.62 -6.00
N ASP A 68 -3.59 -0.92 -4.82
CA ASP A 68 -3.42 0.00 -3.69
C ASP A 68 -2.01 0.56 -3.53
N ASN A 69 -1.11 0.22 -4.44
CA ASN A 69 0.27 0.70 -4.50
C ASN A 69 0.53 1.53 -5.75
N VAL A 70 1.73 2.10 -5.86
CA VAL A 70 2.16 2.82 -7.06
C VAL A 70 2.78 1.81 -8.03
N PRO A 71 2.31 1.72 -9.29
CA PRO A 71 2.99 0.93 -10.31
C PRO A 71 4.43 1.38 -10.53
N VAL A 72 5.31 0.46 -10.93
CA VAL A 72 6.64 0.83 -11.44
C VAL A 72 6.67 0.70 -12.95
N MET A 73 7.43 1.56 -13.62
CA MET A 73 7.40 1.69 -15.07
C MET A 73 8.80 1.80 -15.66
N GLU A 74 8.94 1.37 -16.90
CA GLU A 74 10.14 1.58 -17.69
C GLU A 74 9.82 1.68 -19.18
N THR A 75 10.67 2.38 -19.91
CA THR A 75 10.64 2.40 -21.38
C THR A 75 11.83 1.63 -21.92
N VAL A 76 11.56 0.53 -22.61
CA VAL A 76 12.56 -0.33 -23.24
C VAL A 76 12.32 -0.37 -24.74
N ASN A 77 13.34 -0.01 -25.53
CA ASN A 77 13.26 0.03 -27.00
C ASN A 77 12.04 0.81 -27.54
N GLY A 78 11.72 1.93 -26.90
CA GLY A 78 10.58 2.78 -27.29
C GLY A 78 9.19 2.29 -26.84
N THR A 79 9.12 1.17 -26.13
CA THR A 79 7.88 0.64 -25.56
C THR A 79 7.87 0.86 -24.05
N THR A 80 6.85 1.54 -23.55
CA THR A 80 6.67 1.77 -22.13
C THR A 80 5.84 0.64 -21.52
N TYR A 81 6.38 0.04 -20.47
CA TYR A 81 5.74 -1.00 -19.69
C TYR A 81 5.47 -0.52 -18.27
N ALA A 82 4.33 -0.92 -17.73
CA ALA A 82 4.04 -0.84 -16.30
C ALA A 82 4.05 -2.24 -15.68
N TYR A 83 4.58 -2.32 -14.46
CA TYR A 83 4.49 -3.52 -13.63
C TYR A 83 3.61 -3.17 -12.43
N VAL A 84 2.49 -3.89 -12.32
CA VAL A 84 1.40 -3.58 -11.40
C VAL A 84 1.25 -4.72 -10.43
N LEU A 85 1.45 -4.44 -9.16
CA LEU A 85 1.13 -5.37 -8.07
C LEU A 85 -0.30 -5.11 -7.63
N TYR A 86 -1.11 -6.16 -7.56
CA TYR A 86 -2.52 -6.07 -7.20
C TYR A 86 -2.98 -7.33 -6.46
N ASP A 87 -4.10 -7.24 -5.78
CA ASP A 87 -4.71 -8.41 -5.18
C ASP A 87 -5.64 -9.09 -6.20
N GLY A 88 -5.28 -10.29 -6.58
CA GLY A 88 -6.12 -11.06 -7.48
C GLY A 88 -7.24 -11.74 -6.73
N TYR A 89 -8.35 -11.09 -6.42
CA TYR A 89 -9.56 -11.60 -5.77
C TYR A 89 -9.35 -12.86 -4.89
N SER A 90 -9.92 -12.92 -3.73
CA SER A 90 -9.70 -13.79 -2.56
C SER A 90 -9.17 -15.24 -2.76
N SER A 91 -9.22 -15.76 -3.98
CA SER A 91 -8.75 -17.13 -4.31
C SER A 91 -7.36 -17.17 -4.93
N TYR A 92 -6.82 -16.05 -5.41
CA TYR A 92 -5.63 -16.04 -6.27
C TYR A 92 -4.38 -15.45 -5.61
N GLY A 93 -4.51 -14.76 -4.46
CA GLY A 93 -3.40 -14.08 -3.80
C GLY A 93 -2.84 -12.93 -4.63
N GLY A 94 -1.77 -12.30 -4.13
CA GLY A 94 -1.12 -11.17 -4.79
C GLY A 94 -0.57 -11.53 -6.17
N GLN A 95 -0.87 -10.71 -7.16
CA GLN A 95 -0.49 -10.86 -8.56
C GLN A 95 0.43 -9.72 -9.00
N LEU A 96 1.37 -10.02 -9.87
CA LEU A 96 2.11 -9.02 -10.63
C LEU A 96 1.74 -9.14 -12.11
N ALA A 97 1.33 -8.03 -12.72
CA ALA A 97 1.08 -7.95 -14.15
C ALA A 97 2.10 -7.05 -14.84
N LYS A 98 2.56 -7.45 -16.03
CA LYS A 98 3.27 -6.58 -16.98
C LYS A 98 2.30 -6.08 -18.02
N ILE A 99 2.24 -4.77 -18.19
CA ILE A 99 1.31 -4.09 -19.08
C ILE A 99 2.10 -3.37 -20.19
N ASN A 100 1.72 -3.58 -21.45
CA ASN A 100 2.20 -2.72 -22.54
C ASN A 100 1.33 -1.46 -22.59
N CYS A 101 1.89 -0.37 -22.09
CA CYS A 101 1.20 0.93 -22.03
C CYS A 101 1.29 1.71 -23.35
N SER A 102 2.29 1.46 -24.19
CA SER A 102 2.49 2.19 -25.47
C SER A 102 1.58 1.74 -26.59
N ALA A 103 1.00 0.53 -26.52
CA ALA A 103 0.08 0.03 -27.54
C ALA A 103 -1.13 0.95 -27.71
N ALA A 104 -1.69 1.05 -28.90
CA ALA A 104 -2.89 1.88 -29.17
C ALA A 104 -4.02 1.57 -28.17
N THR A 105 -4.23 0.28 -27.89
CA THR A 105 -5.03 -0.23 -26.77
C THR A 105 -4.07 -0.93 -25.82
N PRO A 106 -3.81 -0.41 -24.60
CA PRO A 106 -2.96 -1.05 -23.62
C PRO A 106 -3.48 -2.45 -23.27
N TYR A 107 -2.54 -3.39 -23.01
CA TYR A 107 -2.90 -4.78 -22.71
C TYR A 107 -1.92 -5.45 -21.77
N VAL A 108 -2.39 -6.51 -21.11
CA VAL A 108 -1.58 -7.36 -20.22
C VAL A 108 -0.66 -8.25 -21.08
N VAL A 109 0.65 -8.13 -20.89
CA VAL A 109 1.65 -9.01 -21.54
C VAL A 109 1.70 -10.36 -20.82
N TRP A 110 1.77 -10.33 -19.48
CA TRP A 110 1.70 -11.51 -18.63
C TRP A 110 1.21 -11.16 -17.23
N ARG A 111 0.72 -12.18 -16.52
CA ARG A 111 0.38 -12.13 -15.09
C ARG A 111 1.08 -13.27 -14.36
N LYS A 112 1.57 -13.03 -13.14
CA LYS A 112 2.22 -14.03 -12.30
C LYS A 112 1.74 -13.89 -10.87
N GLN A 113 1.26 -14.97 -10.28
CA GLN A 113 1.02 -15.01 -8.85
C GLN A 113 2.35 -14.91 -8.11
N VAL A 114 2.47 -13.94 -7.20
CA VAL A 114 3.70 -13.62 -6.46
C VAL A 114 3.56 -13.83 -4.95
N SER A 115 2.34 -13.93 -4.46
CA SER A 115 2.02 -14.23 -3.07
C SER A 115 0.79 -15.15 -3.02
N ALA A 116 0.80 -16.09 -2.08
CA ALA A 116 -0.37 -16.94 -1.81
C ALA A 116 -1.41 -16.24 -0.92
N ALA A 117 -1.06 -15.08 -0.39
CA ALA A 117 -1.91 -14.33 0.52
C ALA A 117 -2.81 -13.37 -0.26
N ALA A 118 -4.10 -13.44 -0.03
CA ALA A 118 -5.08 -12.48 -0.52
C ALA A 118 -5.16 -11.26 0.42
N GLY A 119 -5.51 -10.09 -0.10
CA GLY A 119 -5.74 -8.82 0.60
C GLY A 119 -4.74 -7.72 0.22
N PHE A 120 -4.80 -6.58 0.88
CA PHE A 120 -4.09 -5.34 0.51
C PHE A 120 -2.63 -5.53 0.12
N GLN A 121 -2.30 -5.23 -1.12
CA GLN A 121 -0.93 -5.20 -1.64
C GLN A 121 -0.42 -3.75 -1.64
N LEU A 122 -0.16 -3.21 -0.46
CA LEU A 122 0.17 -1.79 -0.26
C LEU A 122 1.63 -1.43 -0.57
N SER A 123 2.51 -2.43 -0.64
CA SER A 123 3.95 -2.21 -0.86
C SER A 123 4.22 -1.90 -2.32
N THR A 124 4.67 -0.69 -2.62
CA THR A 124 5.15 -0.35 -3.97
C THR A 124 6.40 -1.17 -4.28
N PRO A 125 6.45 -1.88 -5.40
CA PRO A 125 7.62 -2.64 -5.84
C PRO A 125 8.84 -1.75 -6.12
N TYR A 126 10.02 -2.37 -6.16
CA TYR A 126 11.24 -1.78 -6.72
C TYR A 126 11.62 -2.49 -8.02
N LEU A 127 11.77 -1.76 -9.11
CA LEU A 127 12.22 -2.26 -10.41
C LEU A 127 13.73 -2.06 -10.56
N ASP A 128 14.46 -3.15 -10.55
CA ASP A 128 15.91 -3.17 -10.83
C ASP A 128 16.14 -3.25 -12.34
N THR A 129 16.21 -2.11 -12.98
CA THR A 129 16.42 -2.01 -14.44
C THR A 129 17.78 -2.57 -14.87
N THR A 130 18.79 -2.53 -14.00
CA THR A 130 20.14 -3.04 -14.26
C THR A 130 20.18 -4.57 -14.26
N ASN A 131 19.58 -5.21 -13.26
CA ASN A 131 19.58 -6.67 -13.10
C ASN A 131 18.32 -7.34 -13.66
N ARG A 132 17.45 -6.57 -14.31
CA ARG A 132 16.20 -7.02 -14.93
C ARG A 132 15.35 -7.84 -13.96
N ALA A 133 15.04 -7.24 -12.80
CA ALA A 133 14.29 -7.90 -11.74
C ALA A 133 13.37 -6.91 -11.02
N ILE A 134 12.33 -7.42 -10.37
CA ILE A 134 11.42 -6.65 -9.52
C ILE A 134 11.45 -7.26 -8.13
N TYR A 135 11.57 -6.41 -7.11
CA TYR A 135 11.45 -6.81 -5.70
C TYR A 135 10.08 -6.40 -5.19
N ILE A 136 9.36 -7.35 -4.63
CA ILE A 136 7.97 -7.18 -4.18
C ILE A 136 7.87 -7.51 -2.71
N GLY A 137 7.24 -6.62 -1.94
CA GLY A 137 6.79 -6.88 -0.58
C GLY A 137 5.35 -7.37 -0.58
N ALA A 138 5.10 -8.54 -0.03
CA ALA A 138 3.73 -8.98 0.25
C ALA A 138 3.26 -8.37 1.56
N SER A 139 2.19 -7.59 1.50
CA SER A 139 1.68 -6.81 2.65
C SER A 139 0.53 -7.50 3.38
N ASN A 140 0.48 -8.84 3.40
CA ASN A 140 -0.78 -9.47 3.70
C ASN A 140 -0.83 -10.36 4.94
N ALA A 141 -2.07 -10.48 5.47
CA ALA A 141 -2.45 -11.55 6.37
C ALA A 141 -2.43 -12.88 5.61
N SER A 142 -1.38 -13.66 5.79
CA SER A 142 -1.39 -15.04 5.33
C SER A 142 -2.29 -15.85 6.25
N VAL A 143 -3.24 -16.57 5.65
CA VAL A 143 -3.79 -17.75 6.29
C VAL A 143 -2.64 -18.75 6.40
N TYR A 144 -2.01 -18.84 7.55
CA TYR A 144 -0.89 -19.76 7.72
C TYR A 144 -1.34 -21.10 8.33
N ASN A 145 -2.53 -21.15 8.91
CA ASN A 145 -3.23 -22.35 9.33
C ASN A 145 -4.70 -22.23 8.89
N ASN A 146 -5.00 -22.73 7.71
CA ASN A 146 -6.37 -23.03 7.35
C ASN A 146 -6.65 -24.44 7.88
N VAL A 147 -7.24 -24.52 9.06
CA VAL A 147 -7.64 -25.80 9.60
C VAL A 147 -9.02 -26.07 9.06
N ALA A 148 -9.07 -26.82 7.96
CA ALA A 148 -10.30 -27.47 7.57
C ALA A 148 -10.74 -28.34 8.74
N ILE A 149 -11.86 -28.00 9.37
CA ILE A 149 -12.51 -28.90 10.30
C ILE A 149 -12.92 -30.10 9.45
N SER A 150 -12.44 -31.29 9.78
CA SER A 150 -12.68 -32.51 9.01
C SER A 150 -14.18 -32.89 8.90
N SER A 151 -15.01 -32.30 9.75
CA SER A 151 -16.47 -32.34 9.69
C SER A 151 -17.03 -31.09 10.37
N PRO A 152 -18.03 -30.42 9.77
CA PRO A 152 -18.73 -29.32 10.43
C PRO A 152 -19.28 -29.74 11.79
N VAL A 153 -19.16 -28.89 12.80
CA VAL A 153 -19.68 -29.15 14.15
C VAL A 153 -21.07 -28.58 14.26
N ALA A 154 -22.07 -29.49 14.32
CA ALA A 154 -23.46 -29.10 14.51
C ALA A 154 -23.68 -28.58 15.94
N LEU A 155 -24.37 -27.45 16.05
CA LEU A 155 -24.74 -26.79 17.30
C LEU A 155 -26.23 -27.06 17.58
N THR A 156 -26.50 -27.59 18.77
CA THR A 156 -27.85 -27.79 19.28
C THR A 156 -28.18 -26.68 20.27
N ALA A 157 -29.40 -26.20 20.26
CA ALA A 157 -29.85 -25.11 21.13
C ALA A 157 -29.48 -25.36 22.61
N GLY A 158 -28.80 -24.38 23.19
CA GLY A 158 -28.35 -24.43 24.58
C GLY A 158 -27.20 -25.38 24.89
N THR A 159 -26.66 -26.07 23.87
CA THR A 159 -25.55 -27.01 24.07
C THR A 159 -24.26 -26.45 23.39
N ALA A 160 -23.15 -26.46 24.11
CA ALA A 160 -21.88 -26.03 23.58
C ALA A 160 -21.33 -27.02 22.53
N GLY A 161 -21.03 -26.50 21.34
CA GLY A 161 -20.20 -27.20 20.36
C GLY A 161 -18.77 -26.72 20.44
N THR A 162 -17.81 -27.62 20.54
CA THR A 162 -16.40 -27.28 20.75
C THR A 162 -15.52 -27.79 19.61
N VAL A 163 -14.62 -26.92 19.14
CA VAL A 163 -13.55 -27.26 18.21
C VAL A 163 -12.23 -27.07 18.92
N THR A 164 -11.37 -28.08 18.89
CA THR A 164 -10.01 -27.99 19.43
C THR A 164 -9.00 -28.33 18.35
N ILE A 165 -8.04 -27.44 18.16
CA ILE A 165 -6.98 -27.53 17.16
C ILE A 165 -5.65 -27.52 17.90
N GLY A 166 -4.92 -28.61 17.84
CA GLY A 166 -3.59 -28.77 18.43
C GLY A 166 -2.46 -28.60 17.42
N GLY A 167 -1.25 -28.46 17.92
CA GLY A 167 -0.03 -28.45 17.10
C GLY A 167 0.14 -27.18 16.26
N LEU A 168 -0.47 -26.06 16.68
CA LEU A 168 -0.38 -24.79 15.96
C LEU A 168 0.99 -24.15 16.18
N SER A 169 1.68 -23.89 15.08
CA SER A 169 2.87 -23.05 15.06
C SER A 169 2.43 -21.59 14.94
N LEU A 170 2.38 -20.87 16.05
CA LEU A 170 1.93 -19.48 16.12
C LEU A 170 3.09 -18.51 15.95
N LEU A 171 2.80 -17.32 15.49
CA LEU A 171 3.73 -16.22 15.56
C LEU A 171 3.71 -15.62 16.98
N THR A 172 4.84 -15.12 17.45
CA THR A 172 4.93 -14.33 18.69
C THR A 172 4.29 -12.94 18.57
N ALA A 173 3.44 -12.74 17.55
CA ALA A 173 2.69 -11.54 17.28
C ALA A 173 1.19 -11.80 17.49
N ALA A 174 0.36 -10.78 17.29
CA ALA A 174 -1.08 -10.93 17.28
C ALA A 174 -1.51 -11.84 16.11
N ASN A 175 -2.12 -12.96 16.45
CA ASN A 175 -2.74 -13.87 15.50
C ASN A 175 -4.24 -13.59 15.49
N ARG A 176 -4.87 -13.57 14.34
CA ARG A 176 -6.31 -13.39 14.21
C ARG A 176 -6.97 -14.73 13.92
N VAL A 177 -7.89 -15.14 14.78
CA VAL A 177 -8.74 -16.30 14.58
C VAL A 177 -10.03 -15.83 13.93
N SER A 178 -10.50 -16.53 12.90
CA SER A 178 -11.79 -16.30 12.26
C SER A 178 -12.58 -17.61 12.21
N VAL A 179 -13.78 -17.57 12.74
CA VAL A 179 -14.68 -18.73 12.81
C VAL A 179 -16.04 -18.33 12.24
N PRO A 180 -16.39 -18.77 11.03
CA PRO A 180 -17.75 -18.64 10.53
C PRO A 180 -18.66 -19.65 11.26
N VAL A 181 -19.74 -19.15 11.82
CA VAL A 181 -20.79 -19.96 12.47
C VAL A 181 -22.08 -19.72 11.70
N TYR A 182 -22.49 -20.69 10.91
CA TYR A 182 -23.76 -20.65 10.22
C TYR A 182 -24.90 -20.77 11.24
N VAL A 183 -25.91 -19.90 11.15
CA VAL A 183 -27.01 -19.86 12.13
C VAL A 183 -28.40 -20.07 11.53
N GLY A 184 -28.51 -20.08 10.22
CA GLY A 184 -29.76 -20.42 9.57
C GLY A 184 -29.97 -19.74 8.22
N HIS A 185 -31.10 -20.07 7.61
CA HIS A 185 -31.58 -19.52 6.34
C HIS A 185 -32.96 -18.91 6.53
N THR A 186 -33.25 -17.83 5.79
CA THR A 186 -34.61 -17.28 5.70
C THR A 186 -35.03 -17.15 4.24
N SER A 187 -36.32 -17.18 3.99
CA SER A 187 -36.89 -16.79 2.70
C SER A 187 -36.71 -15.30 2.44
N VAL A 188 -36.90 -14.85 1.20
CA VAL A 188 -36.90 -13.42 0.88
C VAL A 188 -37.95 -12.65 1.69
N ALA A 189 -39.12 -13.27 1.94
CA ALA A 189 -40.20 -12.65 2.71
C ALA A 189 -39.87 -12.52 4.21
N ASP A 190 -39.02 -13.41 4.72
CA ASP A 190 -38.65 -13.48 6.14
C ASP A 190 -37.25 -12.87 6.40
N ARG A 191 -36.74 -12.09 5.47
CA ARG A 191 -35.44 -11.43 5.58
C ARG A 191 -35.33 -10.62 6.87
N GLY A 192 -34.23 -10.79 7.61
CA GLY A 192 -33.96 -10.05 8.85
C GLY A 192 -34.76 -10.53 10.07
N THR A 193 -35.53 -11.61 9.97
CA THR A 193 -36.29 -12.15 11.11
C THR A 193 -35.48 -13.10 11.99
N LEU A 194 -34.30 -13.55 11.53
CA LEU A 194 -33.46 -14.45 12.32
C LEU A 194 -32.83 -13.70 13.51
N THR A 195 -33.16 -14.13 14.71
CA THR A 195 -32.75 -13.50 15.98
C THR A 195 -32.02 -14.48 16.91
N THR A 196 -31.15 -15.31 16.37
CA THR A 196 -30.34 -16.23 17.18
C THR A 196 -29.30 -15.44 17.97
N GLU A 197 -29.21 -15.72 19.25
CA GLU A 197 -28.16 -15.19 20.14
C GLU A 197 -27.33 -16.35 20.68
N GLY A 198 -26.18 -16.03 21.28
CA GLY A 198 -25.33 -17.06 21.85
C GLY A 198 -24.10 -16.49 22.53
N THR A 199 -23.22 -17.37 22.92
CA THR A 199 -21.93 -17.07 23.51
C THR A 199 -20.84 -17.89 22.81
N ALA A 200 -19.62 -17.36 22.78
CA ALA A 200 -18.45 -18.10 22.36
C ALA A 200 -17.31 -17.92 23.35
N THR A 201 -16.48 -18.91 23.47
CA THR A 201 -15.25 -18.86 24.24
C THR A 201 -14.08 -19.23 23.36
N ILE A 202 -13.05 -18.40 23.33
CA ILE A 202 -11.80 -18.66 22.62
C ILE A 202 -10.67 -18.75 23.65
N GLN A 203 -9.90 -19.84 23.60
CA GLN A 203 -8.76 -20.06 24.48
C GLN A 203 -7.55 -20.53 23.68
N LEU A 204 -6.41 -19.88 23.89
CA LEU A 204 -5.13 -20.28 23.30
C LEU A 204 -4.25 -20.91 24.36
N GLY A 205 -3.89 -22.17 24.19
CA GLY A 205 -3.05 -22.95 25.11
C GLY A 205 -3.59 -22.93 26.54
N GLY A 206 -2.72 -22.72 27.50
CA GLY A 206 -3.07 -22.56 28.93
C GLY A 206 -3.46 -21.13 29.31
N GLY A 207 -3.70 -20.24 28.33
CA GLY A 207 -4.07 -18.83 28.56
C GLY A 207 -5.48 -18.67 29.13
N THR A 208 -5.82 -17.47 29.52
CA THR A 208 -7.17 -17.14 30.01
C THR A 208 -8.19 -17.21 28.88
N PRO A 209 -9.29 -17.98 29.04
CA PRO A 209 -10.37 -17.98 28.07
C PRO A 209 -10.98 -16.60 27.88
N VAL A 210 -11.25 -16.24 26.64
CA VAL A 210 -11.94 -14.99 26.28
C VAL A 210 -13.40 -15.32 25.95
N ASN A 211 -14.31 -14.72 26.70
CA ASN A 211 -15.75 -14.91 26.52
C ASN A 211 -16.31 -13.81 25.61
N LEU A 212 -17.10 -14.23 24.64
CA LEU A 212 -17.75 -13.38 23.66
C LEU A 212 -19.27 -13.58 23.72
N THR A 213 -20.00 -12.50 23.59
CA THR A 213 -21.47 -12.55 23.43
C THR A 213 -21.79 -12.42 21.95
N LEU A 214 -22.48 -13.41 21.38
CA LEU A 214 -22.98 -13.39 20.01
C LEU A 214 -24.40 -12.85 20.02
N SER A 215 -24.61 -11.74 19.35
CA SER A 215 -25.90 -11.05 19.28
C SER A 215 -26.13 -10.54 17.87
N THR A 216 -27.38 -10.39 17.49
CA THR A 216 -27.79 -9.79 16.21
C THR A 216 -27.50 -8.29 16.13
N THR A 217 -27.18 -7.65 17.26
CA THR A 217 -26.76 -6.25 17.31
C THR A 217 -25.25 -6.12 17.13
N GLN A 218 -24.82 -5.24 16.22
CA GLN A 218 -23.39 -4.94 16.02
C GLN A 218 -22.84 -4.20 17.24
N SER A 219 -21.74 -4.70 17.83
CA SER A 219 -20.98 -3.98 18.86
C SER A 219 -19.75 -3.33 18.25
N SER A 220 -19.46 -2.09 18.62
CA SER A 220 -18.34 -1.30 18.11
C SER A 220 -17.05 -1.41 18.94
N SER A 221 -16.99 -2.23 19.97
CA SER A 221 -15.85 -2.29 20.89
C SER A 221 -15.02 -3.57 20.73
N GLY A 222 -13.93 -3.47 19.97
CA GLY A 222 -12.76 -4.35 20.05
C GLY A 222 -12.88 -5.79 19.56
N THR A 223 -14.03 -6.41 19.66
CA THR A 223 -14.33 -7.75 19.15
C THR A 223 -15.50 -7.64 18.20
N THR A 224 -15.28 -7.94 16.93
CA THR A 224 -16.31 -7.78 15.91
C THR A 224 -16.98 -9.13 15.70
N TYR A 225 -18.19 -9.29 16.20
CA TYR A 225 -19.11 -10.31 15.70
C TYR A 225 -20.18 -9.60 14.87
N LYS A 226 -20.41 -10.12 13.70
CA LYS A 226 -21.46 -9.64 12.80
C LYS A 226 -22.31 -10.83 12.45
N ILE A 227 -23.63 -10.69 12.54
CA ILE A 227 -24.47 -11.54 11.76
C ILE A 227 -24.31 -11.07 10.30
N TYR A 228 -23.79 -11.92 9.47
CA TYR A 228 -23.59 -11.66 8.06
C TYR A 228 -24.76 -12.25 7.31
N GLU A 229 -25.38 -11.48 6.47
CA GLU A 229 -26.44 -11.91 5.59
C GLU A 229 -25.86 -12.10 4.19
N GLN A 230 -25.97 -13.30 3.67
CA GLN A 230 -25.53 -13.64 2.31
C GLN A 230 -26.75 -14.07 1.49
N ALA A 231 -27.02 -13.34 0.39
CA ALA A 231 -28.10 -13.71 -0.52
C ALA A 231 -27.83 -15.07 -1.16
N THR A 232 -28.87 -15.89 -1.22
CA THR A 232 -28.88 -17.16 -1.98
C THR A 232 -29.71 -16.97 -3.25
N TYR A 233 -29.38 -17.74 -4.30
CA TYR A 233 -29.95 -17.57 -5.61
C TYR A 233 -30.54 -18.88 -6.10
N ASP A 234 -31.65 -18.79 -6.86
CA ASP A 234 -32.22 -19.90 -7.61
C ASP A 234 -31.41 -20.21 -8.88
N ALA A 235 -31.82 -21.23 -9.61
CA ALA A 235 -31.17 -21.65 -10.86
C ALA A 235 -31.25 -20.58 -11.97
N ASP A 236 -32.18 -19.65 -11.86
CA ASP A 236 -32.40 -18.55 -12.81
C ASP A 236 -31.65 -17.27 -12.41
N GLY A 237 -30.91 -17.30 -11.29
CA GLY A 237 -30.13 -16.18 -10.79
C GLY A 237 -30.90 -15.15 -9.98
N ASN A 238 -32.15 -15.42 -9.58
CA ASN A 238 -32.94 -14.56 -8.72
C ASN A 238 -32.65 -14.87 -7.24
N VAL A 239 -32.65 -13.84 -6.40
CA VAL A 239 -32.51 -14.03 -4.94
C VAL A 239 -33.71 -14.85 -4.43
N ASN A 240 -33.44 -16.00 -3.83
CA ASN A 240 -34.45 -16.90 -3.28
C ASN A 240 -34.46 -16.98 -1.75
N GLY A 241 -33.45 -16.40 -1.09
CA GLY A 241 -33.34 -16.35 0.35
C GLY A 241 -32.04 -15.74 0.83
N TYR A 242 -31.78 -15.90 2.13
CA TYR A 242 -30.59 -15.37 2.78
C TYR A 242 -30.06 -16.35 3.81
N ASP A 243 -28.73 -16.63 3.74
CA ASP A 243 -27.99 -17.37 4.76
C ASP A 243 -27.39 -16.40 5.76
N TYR A 244 -27.35 -16.79 7.03
CA TYR A 244 -26.87 -15.96 8.13
C TYR A 244 -25.70 -16.63 8.84
N TYR A 245 -24.65 -15.80 9.10
CA TYR A 245 -23.42 -16.25 9.76
C TYR A 245 -22.99 -15.28 10.85
N TYR A 246 -22.54 -15.79 11.99
CA TYR A 246 -21.63 -15.05 12.85
C TYR A 246 -20.20 -15.28 12.38
N TYR A 247 -19.43 -14.20 12.22
CA TYR A 247 -17.99 -14.27 12.06
C TYR A 247 -17.32 -13.89 13.37
N ILE A 248 -16.84 -14.90 14.11
CA ILE A 248 -16.08 -14.70 15.33
C ILE A 248 -14.66 -14.36 14.91
N ASN A 249 -14.30 -13.08 14.89
CA ASN A 249 -12.96 -12.60 14.62
C ASN A 249 -12.32 -12.13 15.93
N HIS A 250 -11.30 -12.82 16.38
CA HIS A 250 -10.61 -12.48 17.63
C HIS A 250 -9.10 -12.51 17.47
N SER A 251 -8.41 -11.53 18.08
CA SER A 251 -6.95 -11.50 18.10
C SER A 251 -6.43 -12.23 19.34
N VAL A 252 -5.57 -13.20 19.14
CA VAL A 252 -4.89 -13.94 20.20
C VAL A 252 -3.39 -13.71 20.12
N THR A 253 -2.75 -13.39 21.24
CA THR A 253 -1.31 -13.16 21.31
C THR A 253 -0.64 -14.40 21.85
N ALA A 254 0.33 -14.94 21.12
CA ALA A 254 1.16 -16.06 21.54
C ALA A 254 2.46 -15.55 22.17
N SER A 255 2.85 -16.15 23.29
CA SER A 255 4.13 -15.88 23.96
C SER A 255 5.28 -16.76 23.45
N SER A 256 4.96 -17.82 22.68
CA SER A 256 5.94 -18.73 22.06
C SER A 256 5.38 -19.24 20.72
N THR A 257 6.27 -19.67 19.83
CA THR A 257 5.94 -20.17 18.49
C THR A 257 5.58 -21.66 18.45
N GLU A 258 5.65 -22.40 19.56
CA GLU A 258 5.62 -23.86 19.55
C GLU A 258 4.30 -24.45 20.07
N ASN A 259 3.76 -25.39 19.29
CA ASN A 259 2.73 -26.38 19.68
C ASN A 259 1.54 -25.85 20.50
N ALA A 260 1.01 -24.68 20.12
CA ALA A 260 -0.15 -24.15 20.79
C ALA A 260 -1.42 -24.95 20.44
N THR A 261 -2.35 -24.98 21.37
CA THR A 261 -3.69 -25.52 21.16
C THR A 261 -4.70 -24.39 21.20
N LEU A 262 -5.56 -24.31 20.19
CA LEU A 262 -6.67 -23.37 20.14
C LEU A 262 -7.97 -24.14 20.44
N SER A 263 -8.71 -23.69 21.44
CA SER A 263 -10.04 -24.21 21.75
C SER A 263 -11.09 -23.11 21.52
N ILE A 264 -12.14 -23.44 20.79
CA ILE A 264 -13.27 -22.57 20.48
C ILE A 264 -14.54 -23.32 20.89
N SER A 265 -15.33 -22.72 21.74
CA SER A 265 -16.61 -23.27 22.16
C SER A 265 -17.72 -22.28 21.85
N VAL A 266 -18.77 -22.71 21.18
CA VAL A 266 -19.90 -21.87 20.78
C VAL A 266 -21.18 -22.48 21.32
N THR A 267 -22.02 -21.66 21.98
CA THR A 267 -23.37 -22.03 22.43
C THR A 267 -24.35 -21.03 21.83
N LEU A 268 -25.31 -21.53 21.06
CA LEU A 268 -26.40 -20.72 20.49
C LEU A 268 -27.71 -21.00 21.23
N ASN A 269 -28.63 -20.03 21.26
CA ASN A 269 -30.01 -20.23 21.72
C ASN A 269 -30.83 -21.04 20.70
N GLY A 270 -30.35 -21.14 19.46
CA GLY A 270 -30.92 -21.94 18.38
C GLY A 270 -29.92 -22.97 17.88
N THR A 271 -30.21 -23.52 16.71
CA THR A 271 -29.29 -24.43 16.00
C THR A 271 -28.28 -23.63 15.17
N GLY A 272 -27.19 -24.30 14.79
CA GLY A 272 -26.19 -23.73 13.90
C GLY A 272 -25.10 -24.72 13.54
N THR A 273 -24.07 -24.28 12.84
CA THR A 273 -22.94 -25.12 12.43
C THR A 273 -21.64 -24.29 12.44
N ILE A 274 -20.59 -24.84 13.04
CA ILE A 274 -19.22 -24.33 12.87
C ILE A 274 -18.63 -25.04 11.65
N GLU A 275 -18.35 -24.30 10.59
CA GLU A 275 -17.95 -24.88 9.30
C GLU A 275 -16.43 -24.96 9.14
N SER A 276 -15.71 -23.97 9.65
CA SER A 276 -14.25 -23.89 9.52
C SER A 276 -13.64 -23.03 10.62
N VAL A 277 -12.34 -23.14 10.80
CA VAL A 277 -11.53 -22.24 11.62
C VAL A 277 -10.33 -21.81 10.79
N SER A 278 -10.17 -20.52 10.60
CA SER A 278 -9.01 -19.96 9.93
C SER A 278 -8.18 -19.14 10.90
N MET A 279 -6.88 -19.34 10.85
CA MET A 279 -5.93 -18.50 11.60
C MET A 279 -5.14 -17.65 10.63
N PHE A 280 -5.18 -16.36 10.87
CA PHE A 280 -4.45 -15.37 10.12
C PHE A 280 -3.35 -14.79 11.00
N ALA A 281 -2.17 -14.63 10.45
CA ALA A 281 -1.17 -13.77 11.03
C ALA A 281 -0.80 -12.69 10.02
N ASN A 282 -0.54 -11.49 10.52
CA ASN A 282 0.05 -10.46 9.69
C ASN A 282 1.49 -10.87 9.39
N LYS A 283 1.69 -11.51 8.26
CA LYS A 283 2.99 -11.92 7.74
C LYS A 283 3.29 -11.16 6.47
N GLY A 284 4.56 -10.82 6.31
CA GLY A 284 5.09 -10.31 5.06
C GLY A 284 6.14 -11.26 4.49
N ALA A 285 6.41 -11.13 3.21
CA ALA A 285 7.50 -11.80 2.52
C ALA A 285 8.05 -10.88 1.42
N VAL A 286 9.32 -11.01 1.08
CA VAL A 286 9.90 -10.33 -0.07
C VAL A 286 10.29 -11.34 -1.13
N THR A 287 9.79 -11.13 -2.33
CA THR A 287 10.04 -11.98 -3.50
C THR A 287 10.78 -11.18 -4.56
N LYS A 288 11.82 -11.75 -5.13
CA LYS A 288 12.47 -11.28 -6.35
C LYS A 288 11.83 -11.96 -7.56
N VAL A 289 11.34 -11.16 -8.49
CA VAL A 289 10.80 -11.60 -9.77
C VAL A 289 11.86 -11.35 -10.85
N SER A 290 12.28 -12.38 -11.55
CA SER A 290 13.25 -12.32 -12.65
C SER A 290 12.61 -12.80 -13.95
N GLY A 291 13.28 -12.55 -15.10
CA GLY A 291 12.69 -12.85 -16.41
C GLY A 291 11.60 -11.88 -16.81
N ILE A 292 11.65 -10.64 -16.31
CA ILE A 292 10.63 -9.60 -16.56
C ILE A 292 10.55 -9.18 -18.04
N ASP A 293 11.58 -9.48 -18.83
CA ASP A 293 11.58 -9.25 -20.29
C ASP A 293 10.78 -10.27 -21.07
N SER A 294 10.36 -11.37 -20.43
CA SER A 294 9.55 -12.40 -21.07
C SER A 294 8.26 -11.83 -21.67
N THR A 295 7.81 -12.47 -22.73
CA THR A 295 6.54 -12.19 -23.41
C THR A 295 5.37 -12.99 -22.83
N ASP A 296 5.64 -13.90 -21.89
CA ASP A 296 4.65 -14.73 -21.22
C ASP A 296 5.09 -15.09 -19.78
N ALA A 297 4.15 -15.61 -18.97
CA ALA A 297 4.39 -15.92 -17.56
C ALA A 297 5.32 -17.13 -17.32
N SER A 298 5.57 -17.98 -18.32
CA SER A 298 6.41 -19.18 -18.18
C SER A 298 7.89 -18.81 -18.04
N GLY A 299 8.31 -17.72 -18.67
CA GLY A 299 9.67 -17.18 -18.55
C GLY A 299 9.93 -16.39 -17.27
N VAL A 300 8.88 -16.13 -16.46
CA VAL A 300 8.99 -15.38 -15.20
C VAL A 300 9.27 -16.31 -14.03
N THR A 301 10.34 -16.06 -13.28
CA THR A 301 10.78 -16.87 -12.14
C THR A 301 10.72 -16.09 -10.84
N LEU A 302 10.37 -16.77 -9.75
CA LEU A 302 10.26 -16.21 -8.42
C LEU A 302 11.37 -16.77 -7.52
N THR A 303 12.01 -15.89 -6.77
CA THR A 303 13.02 -16.26 -5.76
C THR A 303 12.66 -15.62 -4.45
N SER A 304 12.55 -16.41 -3.38
CA SER A 304 12.32 -15.88 -2.04
C SER A 304 13.57 -15.11 -1.57
N VAL A 305 13.40 -13.84 -1.24
CA VAL A 305 14.45 -12.97 -0.66
C VAL A 305 14.36 -13.04 0.87
N VAL A 306 13.14 -12.88 1.38
CA VAL A 306 12.80 -13.08 2.79
C VAL A 306 11.51 -13.87 2.83
N SER A 307 11.57 -15.07 3.38
CA SER A 307 10.46 -16.03 3.31
C SER A 307 9.31 -15.69 4.24
N SER A 308 9.59 -15.05 5.38
CA SER A 308 8.56 -14.67 6.34
C SER A 308 9.10 -13.63 7.31
N VAL A 309 8.32 -12.58 7.53
CA VAL A 309 8.54 -11.57 8.57
C VAL A 309 7.25 -11.37 9.36
N ASN A 310 7.38 -10.89 10.61
CA ASN A 310 6.23 -10.49 11.40
C ASN A 310 5.71 -9.14 10.90
N GLY A 311 4.40 -9.05 10.73
CA GLY A 311 3.72 -7.87 10.23
C GLY A 311 3.61 -7.83 8.71
N GLN A 312 2.75 -6.96 8.23
CA GLN A 312 2.54 -6.68 6.81
C GLN A 312 3.68 -5.80 6.30
N ILE A 313 4.12 -6.01 5.07
CA ILE A 313 5.04 -5.09 4.39
C ILE A 313 4.18 -4.05 3.65
N ASN A 314 3.92 -2.92 4.29
CA ASN A 314 3.12 -1.83 3.74
C ASN A 314 3.99 -0.66 3.24
N THR A 315 5.29 -0.69 3.51
CA THR A 315 6.22 0.30 3.00
C THR A 315 6.63 -0.03 1.56
N PRO A 316 6.96 0.97 0.74
CA PRO A 316 7.65 0.72 -0.52
C PRO A 316 8.94 -0.08 -0.30
N ILE A 317 9.27 -0.94 -1.26
CA ILE A 317 10.62 -1.51 -1.35
C ILE A 317 11.51 -0.44 -1.96
N THR A 318 12.52 0.00 -1.24
CA THR A 318 13.51 0.97 -1.74
C THR A 318 14.87 0.32 -1.85
N ARG A 319 15.71 0.78 -2.79
CA ARG A 319 17.05 0.21 -2.99
C ARG A 319 18.11 1.30 -3.06
N TYR A 320 19.18 1.08 -2.30
CA TYR A 320 20.39 1.89 -2.35
C TYR A 320 21.62 0.98 -2.40
N GLY A 321 22.38 1.13 -3.47
CA GLY A 321 23.52 0.27 -3.74
C GLY A 321 23.13 -1.21 -3.82
N LYS A 322 23.70 -2.02 -2.94
CA LYS A 322 23.44 -3.48 -2.86
C LYS A 322 22.30 -3.86 -1.90
N TYR A 323 21.71 -2.90 -1.21
CA TYR A 323 20.71 -3.16 -0.18
C TYR A 323 19.31 -2.74 -0.62
N ILE A 324 18.31 -3.56 -0.31
CA ILE A 324 16.91 -3.15 -0.26
C ILE A 324 16.49 -2.90 1.18
N TYR A 325 15.50 -2.02 1.33
CA TYR A 325 14.97 -1.59 2.62
C TYR A 325 13.45 -1.67 2.61
N PHE A 326 12.86 -2.10 3.73
CA PHE A 326 11.42 -2.12 3.95
C PHE A 326 11.10 -2.23 5.43
N GLY A 327 9.93 -1.76 5.82
CA GLY A 327 9.40 -1.86 7.18
C GLY A 327 8.15 -2.73 7.25
N THR A 328 7.84 -3.25 8.44
CA THR A 328 6.63 -4.02 8.69
C THR A 328 5.67 -3.31 9.63
N TRP A 329 4.40 -3.66 9.53
CA TRP A 329 3.33 -3.07 10.32
C TRP A 329 2.38 -4.14 10.86
N SER A 330 1.96 -3.99 12.11
CA SER A 330 0.91 -4.79 12.74
C SER A 330 0.21 -3.96 13.83
N GLY A 331 -0.56 -2.96 13.40
CA GLY A 331 -1.20 -2.02 14.33
C GLY A 331 -0.18 -1.22 15.16
N ASN A 332 -0.49 -0.99 16.42
CA ASN A 332 0.36 -0.22 17.35
C ASN A 332 1.49 -1.04 17.99
N THR A 333 1.80 -2.21 17.44
CA THR A 333 2.85 -3.08 17.98
C THR A 333 4.21 -2.66 17.42
N ALA A 334 5.26 -2.75 18.26
CA ALA A 334 6.64 -2.56 17.82
C ALA A 334 7.01 -3.56 16.71
N MET A 335 7.42 -3.03 15.55
CA MET A 335 7.75 -3.81 14.37
C MET A 335 9.17 -3.54 13.91
N GLN A 336 9.62 -4.22 12.87
CA GLN A 336 10.98 -4.16 12.39
C GLN A 336 11.09 -3.42 11.06
N TYR A 337 12.21 -2.71 10.89
CA TYR A 337 12.70 -2.23 9.61
C TYR A 337 13.89 -3.08 9.18
N TYR A 338 13.95 -3.40 7.90
CA TYR A 338 14.87 -4.39 7.35
C TYR A 338 15.83 -3.75 6.35
N GLN A 339 17.08 -4.21 6.38
CA GLN A 339 18.08 -4.02 5.34
C GLN A 339 18.48 -5.40 4.81
N VAL A 340 18.38 -5.65 3.51
CA VAL A 340 18.71 -6.95 2.91
C VAL A 340 19.73 -6.77 1.80
N ASP A 341 20.89 -7.43 1.92
CA ASP A 341 21.92 -7.46 0.86
C ASP A 341 21.47 -8.37 -0.29
N VAL A 342 21.12 -7.78 -1.42
CA VAL A 342 20.64 -8.48 -2.62
C VAL A 342 21.72 -8.71 -3.69
N SER A 343 22.96 -8.37 -3.40
CA SER A 343 24.11 -8.61 -4.31
C SER A 343 24.58 -10.07 -4.31
N ARG A 344 24.09 -10.89 -3.38
CA ARG A 344 24.50 -12.27 -3.14
C ARG A 344 23.37 -13.25 -3.43
N THR A 345 23.71 -14.50 -3.72
CA THR A 345 22.75 -15.60 -3.88
C THR A 345 22.14 -16.04 -2.55
N SER A 346 22.84 -15.85 -1.42
CA SER A 346 22.31 -16.00 -0.07
C SER A 346 22.08 -14.61 0.51
N PHE A 347 20.84 -14.18 0.59
CA PHE A 347 20.45 -12.87 1.10
C PHE A 347 20.78 -12.75 2.60
N ARG A 348 21.50 -11.69 2.98
CA ARG A 348 21.79 -11.39 4.37
C ARG A 348 20.89 -10.27 4.84
N THR A 349 20.16 -10.53 5.91
CA THR A 349 19.20 -9.59 6.49
C THR A 349 19.75 -9.02 7.79
N LYS A 350 19.69 -7.71 7.93
CA LYS A 350 19.85 -6.95 9.17
C LYS A 350 18.54 -6.29 9.52
N THR A 351 18.25 -6.13 10.80
CA THR A 351 17.00 -5.55 11.28
C THR A 351 17.23 -4.56 12.40
N MET A 352 16.35 -3.58 12.51
CA MET A 352 16.17 -2.76 13.70
C MET A 352 14.72 -2.84 14.16
N THR A 353 14.48 -2.76 15.45
CA THR A 353 13.14 -2.74 16.02
C THR A 353 12.72 -1.30 16.28
N GLY A 354 11.58 -0.89 15.74
CA GLY A 354 10.96 0.40 15.99
C GLY A 354 10.15 0.42 17.29
N THR A 355 9.76 1.60 17.72
CA THR A 355 8.84 1.78 18.87
C THR A 355 7.39 1.43 18.53
N ALA A 356 7.04 1.45 17.23
CA ALA A 356 5.75 1.05 16.68
C ALA A 356 5.96 0.49 15.26
N GLY A 357 4.89 0.31 14.50
CA GLY A 357 4.95 -0.19 13.13
C GLY A 357 5.37 0.87 12.10
N PHE A 358 5.61 0.41 10.89
CA PHE A 358 5.98 1.21 9.72
C PHE A 358 4.91 1.04 8.64
N TYR A 359 4.11 2.08 8.43
CA TYR A 359 3.00 2.06 7.47
C TYR A 359 3.26 3.11 6.38
N TRP A 360 3.43 2.71 5.13
CA TRP A 360 3.80 3.54 3.96
C TRP A 360 5.12 4.32 4.09
N ALA A 361 5.79 4.25 5.20
CA ALA A 361 7.01 4.99 5.51
C ALA A 361 8.23 4.43 4.76
N GLY A 362 8.36 4.75 3.50
CA GLY A 362 9.51 4.38 2.67
C GLY A 362 10.80 5.08 3.14
N ALA A 363 11.93 4.40 2.92
CA ALA A 363 13.24 4.92 3.30
C ALA A 363 13.87 5.76 2.18
N VAL A 364 14.63 6.79 2.56
CA VAL A 364 15.52 7.53 1.67
C VAL A 364 16.96 7.47 2.17
N GLN A 365 17.92 7.37 1.26
CA GLN A 365 19.34 7.52 1.58
C GLN A 365 19.80 8.95 1.33
N LEU A 366 20.52 9.53 2.30
CA LEU A 366 21.26 10.77 2.11
C LEU A 366 22.63 10.64 2.78
N GLY A 367 23.69 10.69 1.96
CA GLY A 367 25.03 10.31 2.38
C GLY A 367 25.12 8.82 2.76
N ASP A 368 25.73 8.53 3.88
CA ASP A 368 25.87 7.16 4.39
C ASP A 368 24.67 6.70 5.24
N TYR A 369 23.67 7.55 5.41
CA TYR A 369 22.55 7.29 6.31
C TYR A 369 21.25 7.04 5.56
N ILE A 370 20.44 6.16 6.15
CA ILE A 370 19.08 5.82 5.73
C ILE A 370 18.09 6.47 6.70
N TYR A 371 17.06 7.15 6.17
CA TYR A 371 16.02 7.84 6.92
C TYR A 371 14.66 7.28 6.58
N PHE A 372 13.82 7.03 7.59
CA PHE A 372 12.45 6.53 7.42
C PHE A 372 11.58 6.93 8.61
N GLY A 373 10.29 7.14 8.36
CA GLY A 373 9.31 7.46 9.38
C GLY A 373 8.78 6.23 10.09
N GLY A 374 7.97 6.44 11.12
CA GLY A 374 7.25 5.38 11.81
C GLY A 374 6.01 5.91 12.53
N ASP A 375 5.15 4.99 12.93
CA ASP A 375 4.05 5.30 13.82
C ASP A 375 4.61 5.78 15.18
N SER A 376 3.79 6.47 15.97
CA SER A 376 4.18 7.13 17.23
C SER A 376 5.10 8.36 17.08
N GLY A 377 5.22 8.93 15.89
CA GLY A 377 5.88 10.22 15.66
C GLY A 377 7.41 10.16 15.71
N TYR A 378 8.00 9.07 15.26
CA TYR A 378 9.45 8.93 15.18
C TYR A 378 9.98 9.06 13.76
N LEU A 379 11.10 9.76 13.62
CA LEU A 379 11.98 9.74 12.47
C LEU A 379 13.22 8.94 12.85
N TYR A 380 13.43 7.84 12.16
CA TYR A 380 14.57 6.94 12.35
C TYR A 380 15.70 7.30 11.39
N TYR A 381 16.93 7.14 11.82
CA TYR A 381 18.10 7.22 10.95
C TYR A 381 19.13 6.15 11.32
N ARG A 382 19.82 5.62 10.31
CA ARG A 382 20.74 4.51 10.44
C ARG A 382 21.92 4.68 9.51
N ASP A 383 23.12 4.43 10.00
CA ASP A 383 24.26 4.20 9.10
C ASP A 383 24.00 2.95 8.25
N SER A 384 24.05 3.09 6.94
CA SER A 384 23.80 1.99 6.01
C SER A 384 24.80 0.84 6.13
N ASN A 385 26.00 1.09 6.66
CA ASN A 385 27.03 0.09 6.91
C ASN A 385 26.85 -0.61 8.28
N ASN A 386 26.15 0.02 9.22
CA ASN A 386 25.91 -0.48 10.57
C ASN A 386 24.43 -0.41 10.97
N PHE A 387 23.57 -0.94 10.11
CA PHE A 387 22.12 -0.80 10.20
C PHE A 387 21.50 -1.41 11.46
N ASP A 388 22.10 -2.45 12.03
CA ASP A 388 21.68 -3.19 13.22
C ASP A 388 22.31 -2.67 14.53
N ALA A 389 23.05 -1.57 14.49
CA ALA A 389 23.54 -0.89 15.69
C ALA A 389 22.39 -0.29 16.52
N ASP A 390 22.71 0.21 17.71
CA ASP A 390 21.75 0.81 18.63
C ASP A 390 20.84 1.86 17.96
N THR A 391 19.61 1.88 18.44
CA THR A 391 18.54 2.65 17.82
C THR A 391 18.76 4.14 17.98
N GLU A 392 19.03 4.82 16.89
CA GLU A 392 19.05 6.27 16.82
C GLU A 392 17.74 6.77 16.24
N VAL A 393 17.02 7.59 16.98
CA VAL A 393 15.71 8.10 16.63
C VAL A 393 15.61 9.58 16.98
N THR A 394 14.78 10.29 16.23
CA THR A 394 14.35 11.65 16.57
C THR A 394 12.83 11.61 16.77
N LEU A 395 12.39 12.01 17.95
CA LEU A 395 10.96 12.15 18.25
C LEU A 395 10.48 13.51 17.69
N ILE A 396 9.77 13.49 16.58
CA ILE A 396 9.31 14.71 15.91
C ILE A 396 8.31 15.51 16.74
N THR A 397 7.59 14.87 17.67
CA THR A 397 6.66 15.56 18.56
C THR A 397 7.36 16.44 19.60
N SER A 398 8.68 16.26 19.81
CA SER A 398 9.50 17.18 20.61
C SER A 398 9.70 18.52 19.90
N ASP A 399 9.78 18.51 18.56
CA ASP A 399 9.99 19.70 17.74
C ASP A 399 8.64 20.32 17.34
N VAL A 400 7.63 19.48 17.04
CA VAL A 400 6.30 19.90 16.59
C VAL A 400 5.23 19.14 17.38
N SER A 401 4.62 19.81 18.35
CA SER A 401 3.54 19.23 19.15
C SER A 401 2.37 18.79 18.27
N GLY A 402 1.90 17.56 18.47
CA GLY A 402 0.77 17.02 17.72
C GLY A 402 1.12 16.54 16.31
N ALA A 403 2.39 16.43 15.92
CA ALA A 403 2.79 15.95 14.61
C ALA A 403 2.25 14.55 14.29
N GLY A 404 2.15 13.67 15.28
CA GLY A 404 1.57 12.32 15.09
C GLY A 404 2.45 11.39 14.25
N ASN A 405 1.86 10.36 13.68
CA ASN A 405 2.56 9.33 12.92
C ASN A 405 3.18 9.89 11.62
N VAL A 406 4.36 9.38 11.27
CA VAL A 406 5.00 9.63 9.97
C VAL A 406 4.71 8.44 9.06
N ARG A 407 3.72 8.59 8.19
CA ARG A 407 3.29 7.57 7.22
C ARG A 407 3.58 7.94 5.77
N SER A 408 4.17 9.10 5.52
CA SER A 408 4.71 9.43 4.21
C SER A 408 6.10 8.80 4.03
N THR A 409 6.46 8.47 2.81
CA THR A 409 7.85 8.22 2.44
C THR A 409 8.65 9.52 2.64
N ILE A 410 9.91 9.40 3.05
CA ILE A 410 10.78 10.56 3.20
C ILE A 410 11.32 10.96 1.82
N MET A 411 11.12 12.20 1.43
CA MET A 411 11.70 12.79 0.22
C MET A 411 12.94 13.60 0.56
N THR A 412 13.93 13.65 -0.34
CA THR A 412 15.10 14.54 -0.20
C THR A 412 15.34 15.35 -1.45
N ASP A 413 15.86 16.58 -1.28
CA ASP A 413 16.41 17.38 -2.38
C ASP A 413 17.94 17.31 -2.45
N GLY A 414 18.54 16.35 -1.75
CA GLY A 414 19.99 16.17 -1.63
C GLY A 414 20.62 16.94 -0.46
N THR A 415 19.86 17.78 0.23
CA THR A 415 20.31 18.58 1.38
C THR A 415 19.38 18.43 2.58
N TYR A 416 18.09 18.46 2.33
CA TYR A 416 17.04 18.41 3.33
C TYR A 416 16.18 17.15 3.15
N LEU A 417 15.56 16.73 4.24
CA LEU A 417 14.54 15.68 4.31
C LEU A 417 13.18 16.36 4.47
N TYR A 418 12.23 15.96 3.64
CA TYR A 418 10.87 16.46 3.68
C TYR A 418 9.89 15.30 3.83
N PHE A 419 8.92 15.43 4.71
CA PHE A 419 7.87 14.43 4.91
C PHE A 419 6.64 15.06 5.55
N THR A 420 5.50 14.39 5.41
CA THR A 420 4.27 14.79 6.07
C THR A 420 3.98 13.89 7.26
N SER A 421 3.12 14.35 8.14
CA SER A 421 2.66 13.61 9.29
C SER A 421 1.12 13.62 9.42
N GLN A 422 0.59 12.61 10.07
CA GLN A 422 -0.86 12.48 10.27
C GLN A 422 -1.45 13.58 11.16
N GLY A 423 -0.65 14.26 11.97
CA GLY A 423 -1.06 15.45 12.67
C GLY A 423 -1.24 16.69 11.78
N GLY A 424 -1.01 16.56 10.47
CA GLY A 424 -1.26 17.61 9.50
C GLY A 424 -0.13 18.63 9.39
N TYR A 425 1.09 18.18 9.35
CA TYR A 425 2.28 19.01 9.14
C TYR A 425 3.10 18.52 7.96
N LEU A 426 3.67 19.46 7.20
CA LEU A 426 4.88 19.25 6.41
C LEU A 426 6.07 19.59 7.30
N LEU A 427 7.05 18.69 7.38
CA LEU A 427 8.24 18.86 8.20
C LEU A 427 9.50 18.85 7.32
N CYS A 428 10.47 19.68 7.71
CA CYS A 428 11.77 19.78 7.07
C CYS A 428 12.88 19.58 8.10
N TYR A 429 13.76 18.63 7.83
CA TYR A 429 14.94 18.34 8.63
C TYR A 429 16.19 18.38 7.76
N LYS A 430 17.33 18.73 8.36
CA LYS A 430 18.64 18.66 7.73
C LYS A 430 19.51 17.67 8.46
N PRO A 431 20.03 16.63 7.80
CA PRO A 431 21.00 15.75 8.41
C PRO A 431 22.28 16.47 8.79
N ASN A 432 22.78 16.22 9.99
CA ASN A 432 24.12 16.61 10.38
C ASN A 432 25.15 15.85 9.52
N ALA A 433 26.05 16.57 8.88
CA ALA A 433 26.98 15.98 7.92
C ALA A 433 27.94 14.93 8.50
N THR A 434 28.19 14.97 9.83
CA THR A 434 29.13 14.06 10.51
C THR A 434 28.42 12.87 11.14
N THR A 435 27.26 13.10 11.77
CA THR A 435 26.56 12.10 12.57
C THR A 435 25.31 11.51 11.90
N GLY A 436 24.89 12.09 10.77
CA GLY A 436 23.63 11.74 10.12
C GLY A 436 22.38 12.14 10.90
N LYS A 437 22.53 12.65 12.15
CA LYS A 437 21.37 13.00 12.98
C LYS A 437 20.53 14.07 12.29
N PRO A 438 19.19 13.83 12.08
CA PRO A 438 18.32 14.84 11.51
C PRO A 438 18.09 15.97 12.51
N GLU A 439 18.32 17.20 12.05
CA GLU A 439 18.15 18.44 12.81
C GLU A 439 16.95 19.21 12.26
N TYR A 440 15.98 19.51 13.12
CA TYR A 440 14.78 20.25 12.76
C TYR A 440 15.12 21.61 12.16
N GLN A 441 14.46 21.97 11.06
CA GLN A 441 14.62 23.26 10.40
C GLN A 441 13.34 24.07 10.51
N TRP A 442 12.24 23.53 10.00
CA TRP A 442 10.94 24.17 10.02
C TRP A 442 9.80 23.17 9.79
N SER A 443 8.61 23.62 10.06
CA SER A 443 7.37 22.92 9.72
C SER A 443 6.29 23.89 9.25
N ALA A 444 5.35 23.38 8.48
CA ALA A 444 4.19 24.12 8.02
C ALA A 444 2.90 23.34 8.35
N ALA A 445 1.94 23.99 9.00
CA ALA A 445 0.66 23.41 9.33
C ALA A 445 -0.22 23.31 8.07
N LEU A 446 -0.67 22.10 7.76
CA LEU A 446 -1.52 21.81 6.60
C LEU A 446 -3.03 21.97 6.92
N ASN A 447 -3.37 22.03 8.20
CA ASN A 447 -4.75 22.08 8.72
C ASN A 447 -5.65 20.90 8.24
N ALA A 448 -5.04 19.79 7.90
CA ALA A 448 -5.69 18.53 7.53
C ALA A 448 -4.66 17.40 7.63
N THR A 449 -5.10 16.18 7.80
CA THR A 449 -4.23 15.00 7.86
C THR A 449 -3.49 14.79 6.54
N SER A 450 -2.24 14.34 6.60
CA SER A 450 -1.50 13.96 5.40
C SER A 450 -0.70 12.67 5.61
N THR A 451 -0.70 11.84 4.56
CA THR A 451 0.19 10.69 4.35
C THR A 451 0.94 10.83 3.03
N SER A 452 0.69 11.91 2.32
CA SER A 452 1.27 12.21 1.01
C SER A 452 2.77 12.48 1.15
N THR A 453 3.57 11.79 0.35
CA THR A 453 4.99 12.12 0.19
C THR A 453 5.10 13.46 -0.54
N PRO A 454 5.87 14.41 -0.02
CA PRO A 454 6.04 15.71 -0.66
C PRO A 454 6.70 15.59 -2.03
N THR A 455 6.28 16.43 -2.97
CA THR A 455 6.96 16.61 -4.26
C THR A 455 7.42 18.04 -4.38
N LYS A 456 8.74 18.25 -4.52
CA LYS A 456 9.37 19.57 -4.56
C LYS A 456 9.85 19.90 -5.97
N VAL A 457 9.41 21.05 -6.47
CA VAL A 457 9.89 21.64 -7.73
C VAL A 457 10.16 23.13 -7.52
N GLY A 458 11.41 23.55 -7.76
CA GLY A 458 11.83 24.90 -7.43
C GLY A 458 11.56 25.26 -5.95
N ASP A 459 10.85 26.35 -5.72
CA ASP A 459 10.41 26.79 -4.37
C ASP A 459 9.09 26.16 -3.92
N ARG A 460 8.38 25.44 -4.79
CA ARG A 460 7.07 24.87 -4.48
C ARG A 460 7.19 23.44 -4.00
N ILE A 461 6.50 23.13 -2.89
CA ILE A 461 6.35 21.78 -2.35
C ILE A 461 4.86 21.44 -2.36
N TYR A 462 4.49 20.40 -3.10
CA TYR A 462 3.12 19.94 -3.22
C TYR A 462 2.87 18.75 -2.33
N VAL A 463 1.75 18.77 -1.60
CA VAL A 463 1.29 17.67 -0.74
C VAL A 463 -0.21 17.48 -0.85
N GLY A 464 -0.65 16.22 -0.84
CA GLY A 464 -2.04 15.85 -0.68
C GLY A 464 -2.46 15.88 0.77
N VAL A 465 -3.71 16.22 1.03
CA VAL A 465 -4.31 16.22 2.37
C VAL A 465 -5.70 15.60 2.35
N TYR A 466 -6.16 15.12 3.50
CA TYR A 466 -7.49 14.56 3.67
C TYR A 466 -8.07 14.84 5.05
N SER A 467 -9.40 14.77 5.14
CA SER A 467 -10.15 14.88 6.41
C SER A 467 -11.34 13.93 6.35
N GLY A 468 -11.17 12.74 6.92
CA GLY A 468 -12.12 11.62 6.76
C GLY A 468 -12.11 11.07 5.31
N PHE A 469 -13.13 10.29 4.96
CA PHE A 469 -13.19 9.57 3.67
C PHE A 469 -13.65 10.43 2.48
N ASN A 470 -14.21 11.61 2.70
CA ASN A 470 -14.86 12.39 1.63
C ASN A 470 -14.35 13.82 1.51
N LYS A 471 -13.31 14.19 2.24
CA LYS A 471 -12.78 15.56 2.24
C LYS A 471 -11.27 15.53 2.04
N GLY A 472 -10.77 16.43 1.26
CA GLY A 472 -9.34 16.55 1.06
C GLY A 472 -9.01 17.66 0.09
N GLY A 473 -7.76 17.72 -0.31
CA GLY A 473 -7.28 18.76 -1.20
C GLY A 473 -5.79 18.62 -1.49
N VAL A 474 -5.27 19.63 -2.14
CA VAL A 474 -3.86 19.77 -2.48
C VAL A 474 -3.35 21.09 -1.92
N LYS A 475 -2.22 21.05 -1.22
CA LYS A 475 -1.52 22.22 -0.70
C LYS A 475 -0.23 22.47 -1.48
N CYS A 476 0.12 23.73 -1.64
CA CYS A 476 1.42 24.18 -2.11
C CYS A 476 2.11 24.97 -0.99
N ILE A 477 3.30 24.57 -0.61
CA ILE A 477 4.10 25.21 0.44
C ILE A 477 5.34 25.81 -0.21
N SER A 478 5.66 27.08 0.09
CA SER A 478 6.91 27.69 -0.31
C SER A 478 8.05 27.16 0.57
N ALA A 479 9.09 26.61 -0.04
CA ALA A 479 10.27 26.13 0.67
C ALA A 479 11.05 27.26 1.35
N SER A 480 11.03 28.49 0.80
CA SER A 480 11.78 29.64 1.29
C SER A 480 11.02 30.43 2.36
N THR A 481 9.69 30.57 2.22
CA THR A 481 8.88 31.39 3.15
C THR A 481 8.03 30.55 4.09
N HIS A 482 7.89 29.25 3.84
CA HIS A 482 7.06 28.26 4.54
C HIS A 482 5.54 28.59 4.48
N ALA A 483 5.16 29.51 3.62
CA ALA A 483 3.76 29.90 3.42
C ALA A 483 2.99 28.75 2.75
N VAL A 484 1.81 28.44 3.30
CA VAL A 484 0.90 27.41 2.79
C VAL A 484 -0.20 28.07 1.98
N LYS A 485 -0.43 27.56 0.78
CA LYS A 485 -1.53 27.94 -0.10
C LYS A 485 -2.37 26.71 -0.45
N ASP A 486 -3.68 26.93 -0.56
CA ASP A 486 -4.58 25.94 -1.14
C ASP A 486 -4.46 25.96 -2.67
N VAL A 487 -4.07 24.84 -3.26
CA VAL A 487 -4.24 24.56 -4.69
C VAL A 487 -5.67 24.09 -4.92
N ILE A 488 -6.09 23.11 -4.10
CA ILE A 488 -7.47 22.65 -3.99
C ILE A 488 -7.82 22.69 -2.51
N ALA A 489 -8.78 23.56 -2.13
CA ALA A 489 -9.16 23.75 -0.75
C ALA A 489 -9.94 22.55 -0.21
N VAL A 490 -9.69 22.19 1.05
CA VAL A 490 -10.50 21.21 1.77
C VAL A 490 -11.86 21.83 2.08
N THR A 491 -12.92 21.28 1.50
CA THR A 491 -14.30 21.73 1.69
C THR A 491 -15.22 20.57 2.07
N ASP A 492 -16.38 20.86 2.61
CA ASP A 492 -17.35 19.85 3.07
C ASP A 492 -17.96 18.98 1.96
N LYS A 493 -17.67 19.30 0.69
CA LYS A 493 -18.31 18.65 -0.47
C LYS A 493 -17.35 18.26 -1.59
N ASN A 494 -16.03 18.29 -1.39
CA ASN A 494 -15.17 18.19 -2.54
C ASN A 494 -14.63 16.80 -2.86
N ASN A 495 -14.98 15.74 -2.16
CA ASN A 495 -14.56 14.36 -2.47
C ASN A 495 -13.09 14.22 -2.97
N PHE A 496 -12.15 15.01 -2.40
CA PHE A 496 -10.74 15.06 -2.78
C PHE A 496 -9.78 14.60 -1.68
N PRO A 497 -9.98 13.44 -1.03
CA PRO A 497 -8.96 12.92 -0.12
C PRO A 497 -7.75 12.45 -0.93
N VAL A 498 -6.66 13.21 -0.91
CA VAL A 498 -5.41 12.90 -1.60
C VAL A 498 -4.42 12.36 -0.58
N GLN A 499 -4.13 11.06 -0.64
CA GLN A 499 -3.29 10.35 0.32
C GLN A 499 -1.91 10.00 -0.24
N CYS A 500 -1.77 9.87 -1.56
CA CYS A 500 -0.53 9.54 -2.25
C CYS A 500 0.31 10.79 -2.58
N SER A 501 1.52 10.57 -3.13
CA SER A 501 2.34 11.64 -3.69
C SER A 501 1.70 12.21 -4.97
N ILE A 502 1.98 13.48 -5.22
CA ILE A 502 1.52 14.19 -6.41
C ILE A 502 2.65 14.15 -7.44
N VAL A 503 2.34 13.65 -8.66
CA VAL A 503 3.28 13.74 -9.79
C VAL A 503 3.23 15.16 -10.34
N VAL A 504 4.39 15.77 -10.55
CA VAL A 504 4.48 17.15 -10.99
C VAL A 504 5.27 17.24 -12.28
N LYS A 505 4.69 17.91 -13.28
CA LYS A 505 5.39 18.37 -14.48
C LYS A 505 5.47 19.89 -14.44
N GLY A 506 6.67 20.44 -14.29
CA GLY A 506 6.90 21.87 -14.19
C GLY A 506 8.27 22.19 -13.62
N ASP A 507 8.55 23.47 -13.41
CA ASP A 507 9.81 23.97 -12.86
C ASP A 507 9.64 24.81 -11.57
N GLY A 508 8.39 24.95 -11.09
CA GLY A 508 8.07 25.72 -9.89
C GLY A 508 8.10 27.23 -10.09
N THR A 509 8.30 27.73 -11.30
CA THR A 509 8.35 29.18 -11.61
C THR A 509 7.16 29.64 -12.42
N GLY A 510 6.74 28.84 -13.41
CA GLY A 510 5.58 29.08 -14.26
C GLY A 510 4.36 28.28 -13.83
N THR A 511 3.71 27.66 -14.82
CA THR A 511 2.60 26.74 -14.60
C THR A 511 3.11 25.32 -14.38
N ASP A 512 2.80 24.77 -13.22
CA ASP A 512 3.03 23.35 -12.93
C ASP A 512 1.75 22.57 -13.22
N TYR A 513 1.90 21.33 -13.70
CA TYR A 513 0.81 20.38 -13.87
C TYR A 513 0.91 19.31 -12.81
N LEU A 514 -0.18 19.11 -12.08
CA LEU A 514 -0.29 18.23 -10.92
C LEU A 514 -1.16 17.05 -11.26
N PHE A 515 -0.63 15.85 -11.10
CA PHE A 515 -1.35 14.60 -11.37
C PHE A 515 -1.47 13.81 -10.06
N PHE A 516 -2.68 13.43 -9.73
CA PHE A 516 -2.99 12.71 -8.50
C PHE A 516 -4.32 11.97 -8.63
N ASN A 517 -4.52 10.96 -7.80
CA ASN A 517 -5.80 10.30 -7.62
C ASN A 517 -6.37 10.58 -6.24
N THR A 518 -7.66 10.31 -6.09
CA THR A 518 -8.38 10.55 -4.85
C THR A 518 -8.94 9.26 -4.28
N ASN A 519 -8.79 9.09 -2.97
CA ASN A 519 -9.36 7.97 -2.22
C ASN A 519 -10.77 8.33 -1.72
N SER A 520 -11.67 8.66 -2.63
CA SER A 520 -13.05 8.96 -2.28
C SER A 520 -13.95 7.76 -2.54
N GLY A 521 -14.61 7.29 -1.50
CA GLY A 521 -15.49 6.17 -1.59
C GLY A 521 -16.87 6.47 -1.04
N SER A 522 -17.77 6.91 -1.86
CA SER A 522 -19.18 6.89 -1.52
C SER A 522 -19.92 6.16 -2.62
N SER A 523 -20.50 5.03 -2.30
CA SER A 523 -21.32 4.20 -3.19
C SER A 523 -22.72 4.79 -3.44
N THR A 524 -22.98 6.06 -3.10
CA THR A 524 -24.27 6.67 -3.35
C THR A 524 -24.28 7.29 -4.74
N THR A 525 -25.29 6.97 -5.51
CA THR A 525 -25.56 7.38 -6.90
C THR A 525 -25.63 8.89 -7.13
N GLU A 526 -25.46 9.71 -6.12
CA GLU A 526 -25.60 11.17 -6.19
C GLU A 526 -24.31 11.92 -6.51
N ASN A 527 -23.13 11.28 -6.41
CA ASN A 527 -21.85 11.92 -6.69
C ASN A 527 -21.10 11.20 -7.81
N ALA A 528 -21.15 11.75 -9.00
CA ALA A 528 -20.53 11.22 -10.21
C ALA A 528 -18.99 11.32 -10.26
N ASN A 529 -18.30 11.49 -9.12
CA ASN A 529 -16.86 11.80 -9.05
C ASN A 529 -16.16 10.96 -8.01
N TYR A 530 -16.16 9.63 -8.18
CA TYR A 530 -15.45 8.72 -7.26
C TYR A 530 -14.01 8.49 -7.71
N GLY A 531 -13.10 8.40 -6.75
CA GLY A 531 -11.76 7.81 -6.87
C GLY A 531 -10.98 8.19 -8.12
N CYS A 532 -11.24 9.36 -8.65
CA CYS A 532 -10.76 9.76 -9.96
C CYS A 532 -9.26 10.05 -9.95
N GLY A 533 -8.64 9.83 -11.10
CA GLY A 533 -7.37 10.45 -11.45
C GLY A 533 -7.60 11.84 -12.00
N TYR A 534 -6.76 12.79 -11.63
CA TYR A 534 -6.87 14.19 -12.03
C TYR A 534 -5.57 14.73 -12.59
N CYS A 535 -5.70 15.69 -13.52
CA CYS A 535 -4.66 16.65 -13.86
C CYS A 535 -5.17 18.07 -13.61
N TYR A 536 -4.43 18.85 -12.85
CA TYR A 536 -4.64 20.27 -12.63
C TYR A 536 -3.43 21.05 -13.08
N SER A 537 -3.64 22.20 -13.72
CA SER A 537 -2.60 23.22 -13.87
C SER A 537 -2.64 24.19 -12.69
N TYR A 538 -1.48 24.65 -12.23
CA TYR A 538 -1.37 25.63 -11.16
C TYR A 538 -0.25 26.64 -11.48
N ASP A 539 -0.62 27.92 -11.58
CA ASP A 539 0.30 29.02 -11.92
C ASP A 539 0.95 29.72 -10.70
N GLY A 540 0.73 29.20 -9.50
CA GLY A 540 1.12 29.80 -8.21
C GLY A 540 0.01 30.58 -7.53
N THR A 541 -1.13 30.77 -8.20
CA THR A 541 -2.30 31.51 -7.72
C THR A 541 -3.60 30.75 -7.97
N THR A 542 -3.78 30.25 -9.19
CA THR A 542 -5.02 29.62 -9.66
C THR A 542 -4.76 28.21 -10.11
N ALA A 543 -5.60 27.30 -9.66
CA ALA A 543 -5.63 25.92 -10.12
C ALA A 543 -6.79 25.72 -11.11
N THR A 544 -6.51 25.04 -12.21
CA THR A 544 -7.50 24.72 -13.23
C THR A 544 -7.45 23.24 -13.59
N GLN A 545 -8.61 22.55 -13.49
CA GLN A 545 -8.70 21.16 -13.90
C GLN A 545 -8.50 21.04 -15.41
N GLN A 546 -7.56 20.21 -15.83
CA GLN A 546 -7.27 19.93 -17.23
C GLN A 546 -8.05 18.68 -17.69
N TRP A 547 -8.03 17.63 -16.88
CA TRP A 547 -8.80 16.43 -17.10
C TRP A 547 -9.10 15.71 -15.78
N ALA A 548 -10.12 14.85 -15.81
CA ALA A 548 -10.46 13.91 -14.77
C ALA A 548 -10.84 12.56 -15.38
N SER A 549 -10.25 11.50 -14.87
CA SER A 549 -10.61 10.12 -15.19
C SER A 549 -11.61 9.62 -14.16
N ARG A 550 -12.73 9.10 -14.59
CA ARG A 550 -13.72 8.53 -13.68
C ARG A 550 -13.27 7.15 -13.22
N SER A 551 -13.26 6.96 -11.93
CA SER A 551 -13.15 5.65 -11.31
C SER A 551 -14.50 5.27 -10.69
N ASP A 552 -14.80 3.99 -10.66
CA ASP A 552 -16.01 3.44 -10.08
C ASP A 552 -15.85 3.07 -8.60
N THR A 553 -14.66 3.26 -8.02
CA THR A 553 -14.35 2.99 -6.63
C THR A 553 -13.14 3.80 -6.15
N TYR A 554 -12.68 3.53 -4.94
CA TYR A 554 -11.50 4.12 -4.30
C TYR A 554 -10.23 3.97 -5.15
N ALA A 555 -9.33 4.93 -5.06
CA ALA A 555 -7.99 4.85 -5.63
C ALA A 555 -6.98 5.30 -4.55
N LEU A 556 -6.49 4.36 -3.77
CA LEU A 556 -5.59 4.60 -2.64
C LEU A 556 -4.14 4.76 -3.08
N GLY A 557 -3.71 3.93 -4.03
CA GLY A 557 -2.36 3.99 -4.61
C GLY A 557 -2.12 5.30 -5.34
N GLY A 558 -0.84 5.62 -5.57
CA GLY A 558 -0.44 6.80 -6.32
C GLY A 558 -0.39 6.57 -7.83
N MET A 559 -0.07 7.63 -8.55
CA MET A 559 0.21 7.58 -9.99
C MET A 559 1.69 7.33 -10.24
N ALA A 560 1.98 6.56 -11.29
CA ALA A 560 3.30 6.47 -11.90
C ALA A 560 3.30 7.15 -13.27
N CYS A 561 4.45 7.70 -13.67
CA CYS A 561 4.59 8.36 -14.95
C CYS A 561 5.94 8.06 -15.59
N ASP A 562 5.94 7.50 -16.79
CA ASP A 562 7.15 7.30 -17.59
C ASP A 562 6.85 7.62 -19.05
N ASN A 563 7.80 8.27 -19.73
CA ASN A 563 7.73 8.61 -21.15
C ASN A 563 6.39 9.28 -21.57
N GLY A 564 5.83 10.15 -20.71
CA GLY A 564 4.57 10.85 -20.98
C GLY A 564 3.31 10.01 -20.81
N ILE A 565 3.41 8.83 -20.23
CA ILE A 565 2.28 7.95 -19.95
C ILE A 565 2.08 7.88 -18.43
N ILE A 566 0.86 8.16 -17.97
CA ILE A 566 0.46 8.00 -16.58
C ILE A 566 -0.32 6.70 -16.39
N VAL A 567 0.00 5.98 -15.31
CA VAL A 567 -0.67 4.74 -14.91
C VAL A 567 -1.08 4.82 -13.45
N PHE A 568 -2.30 4.42 -13.14
CA PHE A 568 -2.81 4.27 -11.78
C PHE A 568 -3.95 3.25 -11.73
N GLY A 569 -4.21 2.71 -10.56
CA GLY A 569 -5.27 1.73 -10.37
C GLY A 569 -6.28 2.12 -9.29
N ASN A 570 -7.26 1.26 -9.08
CA ASN A 570 -8.27 1.39 -8.04
C ASN A 570 -8.57 0.05 -7.34
N ASP A 571 -9.44 0.07 -6.33
CA ASP A 571 -9.83 -1.09 -5.50
C ASP A 571 -10.60 -2.20 -6.26
N TYR A 572 -10.99 -1.97 -7.52
CA TYR A 572 -11.63 -3.00 -8.36
C TYR A 572 -10.66 -3.64 -9.34
N ASP A 573 -9.35 -3.52 -9.12
CA ASP A 573 -8.32 -4.00 -10.07
C ASP A 573 -8.42 -3.34 -11.46
N HIS A 574 -9.07 -2.19 -11.57
CA HIS A 574 -9.11 -1.44 -12.81
C HIS A 574 -7.86 -0.57 -12.93
N LEU A 575 -7.10 -0.79 -13.99
CA LEU A 575 -5.88 -0.06 -14.28
C LEU A 575 -6.13 0.94 -15.42
N TYR A 576 -5.89 2.20 -15.13
CA TYR A 576 -6.00 3.31 -16.07
C TYR A 576 -4.65 3.65 -16.68
N VAL A 577 -4.62 3.85 -17.99
CA VAL A 577 -3.43 4.25 -18.76
C VAL A 577 -3.78 5.50 -19.54
N VAL A 578 -3.23 6.64 -19.16
CA VAL A 578 -3.49 7.96 -19.75
C VAL A 578 -2.26 8.41 -20.53
N LYS A 579 -2.48 8.85 -21.82
CA LYS A 579 -1.42 9.26 -22.76
C LYS A 579 -1.63 10.65 -23.24
#